data_4838d1d42b41623464444406fb755a98
#
_entry.id   4838d1d42b41623464444406fb755a98
#
_cell.length_a   1.000
_cell.length_b   1.000
_cell.length_c   1.000
_cell.angle_alpha   90.00
_cell.angle_beta   90.00
_cell.angle_gamma   90.00
#
_symmetry.space_group_name_H-M   'P 1'
#
loop_
_entity.id
_entity.type
_entity.pdbx_description
1 polymer ?
#
loop_
_entity_poly.entity_id
_entity_poly.type
_entity_poly.pdbx_seq_one_letter_code
_entity_poly.pdbx_strand_id
1 'polypeptide(L)'
;KKNFRLSAAKFDEAFMKLDSSYRKIYGKIRDEAWSLKDVIKTDGESLKLKKEITVLQMMEITQAETNLLYNYTASKKISEAELYGKLSKAELTFSASENGNPKEELSKDETVTRIKCARFLWNLKNAVFGTHKDKLKYSRMFALENESPVKDVAKDSPDFDAVLGCVESELMDLPDGENFFPDKNVSGVEFSNSVKKIK
;
A
#
# COMPACT_ATOMS: atom_id res chain seq x y z
N LYS A 1 7.16 -23.37 -15.14
CA LYS A 1 7.96 -22.25 -14.61
C LYS A 1 7.24 -20.95 -14.95
N LYS A 2 6.95 -20.09 -13.97
CA LYS A 2 6.38 -18.76 -14.21
C LYS A 2 7.48 -17.88 -14.84
N ASN A 3 7.29 -17.46 -16.10
CA ASN A 3 8.23 -16.58 -16.80
C ASN A 3 7.62 -15.18 -16.89
N PHE A 4 7.78 -14.39 -15.85
CA PHE A 4 7.19 -13.04 -15.76
C PHE A 4 7.73 -12.08 -16.82
N ARG A 5 9.02 -12.20 -17.20
CA ARG A 5 9.63 -11.38 -18.26
C ARG A 5 8.94 -11.64 -19.61
N LEU A 6 8.70 -12.91 -19.94
CA LEU A 6 8.00 -13.28 -21.18
C LEU A 6 6.54 -12.82 -21.12
N SER A 7 5.87 -12.99 -19.99
CA SER A 7 4.49 -12.52 -19.79
C SER A 7 4.39 -11.01 -19.99
N ALA A 8 5.26 -10.22 -19.36
CA ALA A 8 5.28 -8.77 -19.51
C ALA A 8 5.45 -8.34 -20.97
N ALA A 9 6.42 -8.95 -21.69
CA ALA A 9 6.65 -8.66 -23.11
C ALA A 9 5.45 -9.03 -24.00
N LYS A 10 4.76 -10.13 -23.70
CA LYS A 10 3.56 -10.54 -24.44
C LYS A 10 2.37 -9.63 -24.20
N PHE A 11 2.20 -9.10 -22.98
CA PHE A 11 1.19 -8.08 -22.72
C PHE A 11 1.46 -6.79 -23.49
N ASP A 12 2.72 -6.33 -23.53
CA ASP A 12 3.08 -5.13 -24.28
C ASP A 12 2.85 -5.30 -25.78
N GLU A 13 3.22 -6.45 -26.35
CA GLU A 13 2.96 -6.80 -27.74
C GLU A 13 1.45 -6.81 -28.05
N ALA A 14 0.64 -7.42 -27.16
CA ALA A 14 -0.80 -7.46 -27.31
C ALA A 14 -1.43 -6.07 -27.25
N PHE A 15 -1.00 -5.21 -26.31
CA PHE A 15 -1.53 -3.86 -26.15
C PHE A 15 -1.15 -2.89 -27.29
N MET A 16 -0.14 -3.22 -28.09
CA MET A 16 0.15 -2.48 -29.32
C MET A 16 -0.84 -2.82 -30.46
N LYS A 17 -1.42 -4.02 -30.42
CA LYS A 17 -2.27 -4.55 -31.51
C LYS A 17 -3.76 -4.49 -31.20
N LEU A 18 -4.14 -4.38 -29.91
CA LEU A 18 -5.52 -4.45 -29.45
C LEU A 18 -6.09 -3.06 -29.14
N ASP A 19 -7.41 -2.95 -29.17
CA ASP A 19 -8.14 -1.73 -28.79
C ASP A 19 -7.84 -1.31 -27.35
N SER A 20 -7.93 0.00 -27.09
CA SER A 20 -7.63 0.59 -25.77
C SER A 20 -8.52 0.06 -24.63
N SER A 21 -9.69 -0.49 -24.94
CA SER A 21 -10.57 -1.13 -23.95
C SER A 21 -9.91 -2.31 -23.25
N TYR A 22 -9.05 -3.06 -23.96
CA TYR A 22 -8.30 -4.18 -23.36
C TYR A 22 -7.28 -3.72 -22.31
N ARG A 23 -6.74 -2.50 -22.45
CA ARG A 23 -5.84 -1.94 -21.43
C ARG A 23 -6.56 -1.68 -20.10
N LYS A 24 -7.83 -1.29 -20.13
CA LYS A 24 -8.65 -1.11 -18.92
C LYS A 24 -8.89 -2.45 -18.21
N ILE A 25 -9.12 -3.52 -18.98
CA ILE A 25 -9.44 -4.85 -18.43
C ILE A 25 -8.19 -5.56 -17.93
N TYR A 26 -7.10 -5.54 -18.70
CA TYR A 26 -5.92 -6.36 -18.45
C TYR A 26 -4.69 -5.56 -17.97
N GLY A 27 -4.78 -4.23 -17.84
CA GLY A 27 -3.67 -3.37 -17.45
C GLY A 27 -3.07 -3.77 -16.12
N LYS A 28 -3.89 -4.08 -15.11
CA LYS A 28 -3.41 -4.53 -13.79
C LYS A 28 -2.59 -5.82 -13.88
N ILE A 29 -3.02 -6.81 -14.66
CA ILE A 29 -2.30 -8.08 -14.84
C ILE A 29 -0.96 -7.84 -15.57
N ARG A 30 -0.96 -6.95 -16.56
CA ARG A 30 0.26 -6.51 -17.25
C ARG A 30 1.25 -5.85 -16.27
N ASP A 31 0.78 -4.92 -15.42
CA ASP A 31 1.62 -4.21 -14.47
C ASP A 31 2.16 -5.16 -13.38
N GLU A 32 1.38 -6.15 -12.98
CA GLU A 32 1.83 -7.24 -12.11
C GLU A 32 2.96 -8.04 -12.77
N ALA A 33 2.79 -8.46 -14.03
CA ALA A 33 3.83 -9.19 -14.77
C ALA A 33 5.12 -8.34 -14.91
N TRP A 34 5.01 -7.04 -15.14
CA TRP A 34 6.14 -6.10 -15.19
C TRP A 34 6.86 -5.97 -13.85
N SER A 35 6.11 -5.86 -12.75
CA SER A 35 6.69 -5.76 -11.41
C SER A 35 7.44 -7.01 -10.99
N LEU A 36 7.05 -8.17 -11.53
CA LEU A 36 7.66 -9.47 -11.24
C LEU A 36 8.73 -9.90 -12.25
N LYS A 37 8.95 -9.12 -13.33
CA LYS A 37 9.84 -9.52 -14.45
C LYS A 37 11.27 -9.87 -14.03
N ASP A 38 11.79 -9.16 -13.02
CA ASP A 38 13.16 -9.29 -12.52
C ASP A 38 13.26 -10.13 -11.23
N VAL A 39 12.12 -10.72 -10.78
CA VAL A 39 12.13 -11.60 -9.62
C VAL A 39 12.77 -12.92 -9.98
N ILE A 40 14.02 -13.10 -9.57
CA ILE A 40 14.75 -14.36 -9.65
C ILE A 40 14.32 -15.21 -8.45
N LYS A 41 13.85 -16.43 -8.68
CA LYS A 41 13.63 -17.40 -7.61
C LYS A 41 14.99 -17.82 -7.02
N THR A 42 15.34 -17.25 -5.91
CA THR A 42 16.29 -17.84 -4.96
C THR A 42 15.53 -18.80 -4.05
N ASP A 43 16.20 -19.67 -3.28
CA ASP A 43 15.61 -20.75 -2.47
C ASP A 43 14.59 -20.32 -1.38
N GLY A 44 14.22 -19.05 -1.34
CA GLY A 44 13.09 -18.48 -0.60
C GLY A 44 12.11 -17.82 -1.57
N GLU A 45 10.80 -18.02 -1.37
CA GLU A 45 9.80 -17.26 -2.15
C GLU A 45 10.01 -15.76 -1.91
N SER A 46 10.26 -15.01 -2.97
CA SER A 46 10.28 -13.56 -2.89
C SER A 46 8.96 -13.08 -2.28
N LEU A 47 9.01 -12.17 -1.32
CA LEU A 47 7.82 -11.60 -0.65
C LEU A 47 6.82 -11.02 -1.66
N LYS A 48 7.30 -10.53 -2.80
CA LYS A 48 6.43 -10.06 -3.90
C LYS A 48 5.56 -11.15 -4.52
N LEU A 49 5.96 -12.41 -4.43
CA LEU A 49 5.19 -13.54 -4.99
C LEU A 49 4.08 -14.01 -4.05
N LYS A 50 4.04 -13.53 -2.82
CA LYS A 50 2.99 -13.88 -1.87
C LYS A 50 1.67 -13.28 -2.29
N LYS A 51 0.61 -14.09 -2.26
CA LYS A 51 -0.77 -13.63 -2.53
C LYS A 51 -1.32 -12.76 -1.40
N GLU A 52 -0.84 -13.00 -0.18
CA GLU A 52 -1.18 -12.28 1.04
C GLU A 52 0.10 -12.03 1.82
N ILE A 53 0.25 -10.86 2.39
CA ILE A 53 1.41 -10.47 3.17
C ILE A 53 1.02 -10.08 4.59
N THR A 54 1.94 -10.23 5.53
CA THR A 54 1.79 -9.71 6.89
C THR A 54 2.30 -8.29 6.99
N VAL A 55 1.96 -7.59 8.09
CA VAL A 55 2.45 -6.25 8.40
C VAL A 55 3.98 -6.18 8.39
N LEU A 56 4.64 -7.19 8.98
CA LEU A 56 6.11 -7.26 8.96
C LEU A 56 6.63 -7.38 7.52
N GLN A 57 6.04 -8.26 6.69
CA GLN A 57 6.43 -8.43 5.30
C GLN A 57 6.20 -7.17 4.45
N MET A 58 5.16 -6.40 4.76
CA MET A 58 4.92 -5.08 4.17
C MET A 58 6.07 -4.11 4.47
N MET A 59 6.57 -4.11 5.71
CA MET A 59 7.73 -3.29 6.11
C MET A 59 9.02 -3.75 5.41
N GLU A 60 9.25 -5.07 5.32
CA GLU A 60 10.41 -5.65 4.62
C GLU A 60 10.40 -5.32 3.13
N ILE A 61 9.25 -5.38 2.45
CA ILE A 61 9.10 -4.94 1.06
C ILE A 61 9.43 -3.46 0.94
N THR A 62 8.93 -2.61 1.85
CA THR A 62 9.24 -1.17 1.84
C THR A 62 10.74 -0.92 1.95
N GLN A 63 11.42 -1.62 2.85
CA GLN A 63 12.87 -1.51 3.06
C GLN A 63 13.68 -2.02 1.86
N ALA A 64 13.23 -3.12 1.25
CA ALA A 64 13.93 -3.73 0.12
C ALA A 64 13.78 -2.92 -1.18
N GLU A 65 12.59 -2.36 -1.41
CA GLU A 65 12.20 -1.76 -2.69
C GLU A 65 12.36 -0.23 -2.73
N THR A 66 12.55 0.42 -1.56
CA THR A 66 12.63 1.87 -1.43
C THR A 66 13.74 2.30 -0.47
N ASN A 67 13.99 3.61 -0.39
CA ASN A 67 14.85 4.22 0.62
C ASN A 67 14.03 5.00 1.67
N LEU A 68 12.70 4.90 1.66
CA LEU A 68 11.80 5.68 2.51
C LEU A 68 12.01 5.43 4.00
N LEU A 69 12.49 4.22 4.37
CA LEU A 69 12.75 3.85 5.75
C LEU A 69 14.17 4.19 6.23
N TYR A 70 15.03 4.77 5.38
CA TYR A 70 16.43 5.02 5.74
C TYR A 70 16.60 5.85 7.02
N ASN A 71 15.78 6.88 7.19
CA ASN A 71 15.82 7.74 8.38
C ASN A 71 15.44 7.01 9.68
N TYR A 72 14.74 5.89 9.59
CA TYR A 72 14.32 5.09 10.75
C TYR A 72 15.28 3.93 11.02
N THR A 73 15.81 3.31 9.99
CA THR A 73 16.57 2.07 10.11
C THR A 73 18.08 2.27 10.01
N ALA A 74 18.54 3.37 9.39
CA ALA A 74 19.93 3.70 9.10
C ALA A 74 20.69 2.58 8.35
N SER A 75 20.07 1.45 8.07
CA SER A 75 20.65 0.29 7.38
C SER A 75 19.56 -0.56 6.75
N LYS A 76 19.92 -1.22 5.62
CA LYS A 76 19.06 -2.25 5.03
C LYS A 76 19.19 -3.63 5.71
N LYS A 77 20.21 -3.80 6.58
CA LYS A 77 20.40 -5.02 7.36
C LYS A 77 20.00 -4.78 8.81
N ILE A 78 18.76 -5.05 9.11
CA ILE A 78 18.14 -4.88 10.43
C ILE A 78 17.32 -6.13 10.73
N SER A 79 17.22 -6.54 11.98
CA SER A 79 16.38 -7.66 12.36
C SER A 79 14.88 -7.32 12.24
N GLU A 80 14.04 -8.34 12.01
CA GLU A 80 12.58 -8.18 11.92
C GLU A 80 11.98 -7.48 13.15
N ALA A 81 12.41 -7.89 14.36
CA ALA A 81 11.94 -7.30 15.61
C ALA A 81 12.34 -5.83 15.75
N GLU A 82 13.56 -5.49 15.32
CA GLU A 82 14.04 -4.12 15.36
C GLU A 82 13.36 -3.25 14.31
N LEU A 83 13.13 -3.79 13.10
CA LEU A 83 12.40 -3.10 12.03
C LEU A 83 10.99 -2.74 12.51
N TYR A 84 10.22 -3.72 12.98
CA TYR A 84 8.89 -3.49 13.50
C TYR A 84 8.90 -2.48 14.66
N GLY A 85 9.76 -2.68 15.67
CA GLY A 85 9.82 -1.79 16.83
C GLY A 85 10.17 -0.34 16.49
N LYS A 86 11.04 -0.09 15.51
CA LYS A 86 11.36 1.26 15.06
C LYS A 86 10.20 1.93 14.33
N LEU A 87 9.50 1.20 13.46
CA LEU A 87 8.38 1.74 12.70
C LEU A 87 7.12 1.95 13.56
N SER A 88 6.89 1.07 14.54
CA SER A 88 5.86 1.24 15.57
C SER A 88 6.15 2.49 16.40
N LYS A 89 7.37 2.64 16.92
CA LYS A 89 7.78 3.85 17.66
C LYS A 89 7.66 5.15 16.84
N ALA A 90 7.80 5.06 15.52
CA ALA A 90 7.58 6.18 14.60
C ALA A 90 6.09 6.37 14.24
N GLU A 91 5.18 5.65 14.89
CA GLU A 91 3.72 5.69 14.66
C GLU A 91 3.28 5.36 13.22
N LEU A 92 4.10 4.62 12.46
CA LEU A 92 3.73 4.26 11.08
C LEU A 92 2.66 3.16 11.01
N THR A 93 2.48 2.42 12.11
CA THR A 93 1.52 1.31 12.25
C THR A 93 0.21 1.71 12.92
N PHE A 94 0.10 2.94 13.40
CA PHE A 94 -1.07 3.38 14.18
C PHE A 94 -2.14 4.04 13.30
N SER A 95 -3.41 3.83 13.67
CA SER A 95 -4.51 4.59 13.12
C SER A 95 -4.39 6.08 13.47
N ALA A 96 -5.02 6.94 12.68
CA ALA A 96 -5.21 8.33 13.07
C ALA A 96 -6.10 8.41 14.32
N SER A 97 -5.81 9.32 15.23
CA SER A 97 -6.64 9.56 16.41
C SER A 97 -6.83 11.05 16.58
N GLU A 98 -8.08 11.47 16.72
CA GLU A 98 -8.44 12.79 17.26
C GLU A 98 -9.07 12.63 18.65
N ASN A 99 -8.88 13.64 19.50
CA ASN A 99 -9.65 13.82 20.75
C ASN A 99 -9.60 12.65 21.75
N GLY A 100 -8.42 12.00 21.90
CA GLY A 100 -8.23 11.02 22.95
C GLY A 100 -8.78 9.62 22.68
N ASN A 101 -9.26 9.34 21.48
CA ASN A 101 -9.59 7.97 21.06
C ASN A 101 -8.31 7.11 21.05
N PRO A 102 -8.36 5.86 21.52
CA PRO A 102 -7.21 4.98 21.48
C PRO A 102 -6.77 4.75 20.03
N LYS A 103 -5.47 4.88 19.80
CA LYS A 103 -4.88 4.49 18.51
C LYS A 103 -4.83 2.98 18.43
N GLU A 104 -5.28 2.42 17.32
CA GLU A 104 -5.09 1.01 17.00
C GLU A 104 -3.75 0.80 16.34
N GLU A 105 -2.98 -0.15 16.85
CA GLU A 105 -1.70 -0.56 16.27
C GLU A 105 -1.87 -1.84 15.44
N LEU A 106 -1.26 -1.87 14.24
CA LEU A 106 -1.19 -3.08 13.43
C LEU A 106 -0.19 -4.07 14.03
N SER A 107 -0.63 -5.29 14.34
CA SER A 107 0.27 -6.36 14.80
C SER A 107 1.17 -6.85 13.66
N LYS A 108 2.45 -7.15 13.98
CA LYS A 108 3.45 -7.57 12.99
C LYS A 108 3.06 -8.80 12.16
N ASP A 109 2.37 -9.77 12.78
CA ASP A 109 1.99 -11.05 12.18
C ASP A 109 0.59 -11.02 11.53
N GLU A 110 -0.09 -9.88 11.61
CA GLU A 110 -1.43 -9.68 11.09
C GLU A 110 -1.41 -9.59 9.56
N THR A 111 -2.39 -10.25 8.91
CA THR A 111 -2.54 -10.16 7.45
C THR A 111 -2.94 -8.74 7.03
N VAL A 112 -2.29 -8.22 6.00
CA VAL A 112 -2.53 -6.89 5.47
C VAL A 112 -3.75 -6.90 4.56
N THR A 113 -4.81 -6.20 5.01
CA THR A 113 -5.94 -5.84 4.16
C THR A 113 -5.70 -4.48 3.50
N ARG A 114 -6.57 -4.08 2.57
CA ARG A 114 -6.42 -2.80 1.85
C ARG A 114 -6.48 -1.61 2.82
N ILE A 115 -7.33 -1.66 3.84
CA ILE A 115 -7.41 -0.57 4.83
C ILE A 115 -6.12 -0.46 5.66
N LYS A 116 -5.53 -1.59 6.08
CA LYS A 116 -4.26 -1.62 6.80
C LYS A 116 -3.09 -1.16 5.92
N CYS A 117 -3.12 -1.54 4.65
CA CYS A 117 -2.18 -1.05 3.64
C CYS A 117 -2.27 0.48 3.50
N ALA A 118 -3.48 1.04 3.38
CA ALA A 118 -3.69 2.48 3.29
C ALA A 118 -3.17 3.20 4.53
N ARG A 119 -3.46 2.68 5.75
CA ARG A 119 -2.95 3.21 7.02
C ARG A 119 -1.43 3.37 7.00
N PHE A 120 -0.72 2.31 6.64
CA PHE A 120 0.75 2.33 6.60
C PHE A 120 1.29 3.28 5.52
N LEU A 121 0.77 3.21 4.29
CA LEU A 121 1.22 4.06 3.18
C LEU A 121 0.99 5.56 3.47
N TRP A 122 -0.17 5.90 4.02
CA TRP A 122 -0.51 7.27 4.38
C TRP A 122 0.38 7.81 5.50
N ASN A 123 0.58 7.02 6.56
CA ASN A 123 1.48 7.38 7.64
C ASN A 123 2.92 7.57 7.13
N LEU A 124 3.41 6.64 6.30
CA LEU A 124 4.75 6.73 5.73
C LEU A 124 4.90 7.97 4.84
N LYS A 125 3.94 8.24 3.96
CA LYS A 125 3.95 9.43 3.10
C LYS A 125 4.00 10.71 3.93
N ASN A 126 3.14 10.84 4.95
CA ASN A 126 3.11 12.01 5.82
C ASN A 126 4.37 12.14 6.69
N ALA A 127 4.97 11.04 7.10
CA ALA A 127 6.22 11.06 7.86
C ALA A 127 7.43 11.50 7.03
N VAL A 128 7.41 11.24 5.72
CA VAL A 128 8.52 11.59 4.80
C VAL A 128 8.32 12.98 4.19
N PHE A 129 7.10 13.35 3.80
CA PHE A 129 6.83 14.54 3.00
C PHE A 129 5.79 15.50 3.57
N GLY A 130 4.99 15.03 4.51
CA GLY A 130 3.85 15.77 5.06
C GLY A 130 4.12 16.42 6.40
N THR A 131 3.05 16.95 6.98
CA THR A 131 3.00 17.47 8.35
C THR A 131 1.99 16.67 9.16
N HIS A 132 2.02 16.79 10.50
CA HIS A 132 1.00 16.17 11.36
C HIS A 132 -0.43 16.62 11.00
N LYS A 133 -0.59 17.81 10.44
CA LYS A 133 -1.89 18.35 10.01
C LYS A 133 -2.44 17.61 8.78
N ASP A 134 -1.55 17.10 7.93
CA ASP A 134 -1.96 16.41 6.71
C ASP A 134 -2.58 15.04 6.99
N LYS A 135 -2.23 14.41 8.12
CA LYS A 135 -2.80 13.11 8.54
C LYS A 135 -4.33 13.12 8.70
N LEU A 136 -4.91 14.27 9.06
CA LEU A 136 -6.34 14.45 9.32
C LEU A 136 -6.99 15.47 8.36
N LYS A 137 -6.43 15.61 7.17
CA LYS A 137 -6.88 16.57 6.15
C LYS A 137 -8.32 16.29 5.71
N TYR A 138 -8.63 15.04 5.45
CA TYR A 138 -9.90 14.66 4.85
C TYR A 138 -11.04 14.63 5.87
N SER A 139 -10.81 14.16 7.09
CA SER A 139 -11.77 14.25 8.19
C SER A 139 -12.23 15.69 8.40
N ARG A 140 -11.32 16.66 8.31
CA ARG A 140 -11.66 18.08 8.42
C ARG A 140 -12.40 18.61 7.19
N MET A 141 -11.97 18.20 6.00
CA MET A 141 -12.57 18.64 4.73
C MET A 141 -14.04 18.16 4.62
N PHE A 142 -14.30 16.92 5.01
CA PHE A 142 -15.62 16.28 4.92
C PHE A 142 -16.44 16.35 6.23
N ALA A 143 -16.02 17.15 7.20
CA ALA A 143 -16.68 17.23 8.52
C ALA A 143 -18.17 17.59 8.42
N LEU A 144 -18.55 18.44 7.46
CA LEU A 144 -19.91 18.92 7.27
C LEU A 144 -20.70 18.14 6.20
N GLU A 145 -20.05 17.24 5.48
CA GLU A 145 -20.72 16.43 4.47
C GLU A 145 -21.54 15.31 5.14
N ASN A 146 -22.65 14.90 4.52
CA ASN A 146 -23.48 13.82 5.06
C ASN A 146 -22.94 12.43 4.68
N GLU A 147 -22.34 12.29 3.52
CA GLU A 147 -21.90 11.03 2.96
C GLU A 147 -20.38 10.95 2.79
N SER A 148 -19.86 9.73 2.84
CA SER A 148 -18.47 9.46 2.50
C SER A 148 -18.29 9.48 0.97
N PRO A 149 -17.21 10.07 0.42
CA PRO A 149 -16.88 9.96 -1.00
C PRO A 149 -16.47 8.55 -1.43
N VAL A 150 -16.19 7.66 -0.46
CA VAL A 150 -15.92 6.24 -0.68
C VAL A 150 -17.01 5.45 0.03
N LYS A 151 -17.85 4.73 -0.75
CA LYS A 151 -19.13 4.18 -0.26
C LYS A 151 -19.00 3.18 0.88
N ASP A 152 -17.93 2.40 0.89
CA ASP A 152 -17.70 1.32 1.86
C ASP A 152 -16.70 1.70 2.98
N VAL A 153 -16.38 3.00 3.12
CA VAL A 153 -15.54 3.53 4.22
C VAL A 153 -16.26 4.69 4.88
N ALA A 154 -16.68 4.49 6.13
CA ALA A 154 -17.39 5.50 6.90
C ALA A 154 -16.48 6.70 7.24
N LYS A 155 -17.05 7.91 7.32
CA LYS A 155 -16.28 9.14 7.64
C LYS A 155 -15.70 9.15 9.05
N ASP A 156 -16.34 8.47 9.98
CA ASP A 156 -15.88 8.29 11.36
C ASP A 156 -14.91 7.12 11.54
N SER A 157 -14.59 6.41 10.45
CA SER A 157 -13.54 5.40 10.47
C SER A 157 -12.20 6.01 10.85
N PRO A 158 -11.43 5.38 11.76
CA PRO A 158 -10.09 5.84 12.12
C PRO A 158 -9.09 5.82 10.94
N ASP A 159 -9.45 5.16 9.85
CA ASP A 159 -8.65 5.06 8.63
C ASP A 159 -9.21 5.88 7.45
N PHE A 160 -10.25 6.69 7.67
CA PHE A 160 -10.86 7.50 6.61
C PHE A 160 -9.85 8.38 5.88
N ASP A 161 -9.04 9.14 6.63
CA ASP A 161 -7.99 9.97 6.06
C ASP A 161 -6.92 9.17 5.31
N ALA A 162 -6.59 7.99 5.81
CA ALA A 162 -5.62 7.11 5.17
C ALA A 162 -6.13 6.58 3.83
N VAL A 163 -7.40 6.17 3.78
CA VAL A 163 -8.02 5.69 2.54
C VAL A 163 -8.09 6.80 1.51
N LEU A 164 -8.70 7.96 1.86
CA LEU A 164 -8.80 9.08 0.94
C LEU A 164 -7.43 9.62 0.52
N GLY A 165 -6.51 9.73 1.47
CA GLY A 165 -5.14 10.17 1.19
C GLY A 165 -4.41 9.26 0.20
N CYS A 166 -4.61 7.94 0.29
CA CYS A 166 -4.04 6.99 -0.65
C CYS A 166 -4.71 7.05 -2.03
N VAL A 167 -6.03 7.25 -2.10
CA VAL A 167 -6.76 7.36 -3.37
C VAL A 167 -6.39 8.66 -4.08
N GLU A 168 -6.48 9.80 -3.42
CA GLU A 168 -6.15 11.12 -3.98
C GLU A 168 -4.67 11.25 -4.40
N SER A 169 -3.79 10.51 -3.73
CA SER A 169 -2.36 10.47 -4.07
C SER A 169 -2.01 9.39 -5.09
N GLU A 170 -3.00 8.70 -5.64
CA GLU A 170 -2.83 7.60 -6.59
C GLU A 170 -1.98 6.42 -6.06
N LEU A 171 -1.77 6.33 -4.74
CA LEU A 171 -1.07 5.20 -4.12
C LEU A 171 -1.90 3.93 -4.22
N MET A 172 -3.22 4.07 -4.04
CA MET A 172 -4.21 3.00 -4.21
C MET A 172 -5.38 3.49 -5.06
N ASP A 173 -6.14 2.57 -5.62
CA ASP A 173 -7.29 2.87 -6.48
C ASP A 173 -8.63 2.48 -5.81
N LEU A 174 -9.72 2.94 -6.41
CA LEU A 174 -11.06 2.38 -6.20
C LEU A 174 -11.34 1.43 -7.36
N PRO A 175 -11.33 0.10 -7.14
CA PRO A 175 -11.37 -0.89 -8.24
C PRO A 175 -12.59 -0.78 -9.16
N ASP A 176 -13.73 -0.33 -8.63
CA ASP A 176 -14.98 -0.09 -9.36
C ASP A 176 -15.32 1.40 -9.51
N GLY A 177 -14.43 2.29 -9.02
CA GLY A 177 -14.62 3.75 -9.03
C GLY A 177 -15.39 4.31 -7.83
N GLU A 178 -15.94 3.48 -6.94
CA GLU A 178 -16.78 3.90 -5.83
C GLU A 178 -16.39 3.26 -4.48
N ASN A 179 -15.94 1.99 -4.51
CA ASN A 179 -15.63 1.19 -3.33
C ASN A 179 -14.14 0.94 -3.19
N PHE A 180 -13.66 0.99 -1.95
CA PHE A 180 -12.26 0.74 -1.60
C PHE A 180 -11.98 -0.74 -1.33
N PHE A 181 -12.99 -1.52 -0.92
CA PHE A 181 -12.88 -2.91 -0.47
C PHE A 181 -11.91 -3.08 0.70
N PRO A 182 -12.17 -2.46 1.86
CA PRO A 182 -11.24 -2.34 2.99
C PRO A 182 -10.71 -3.67 3.50
N ASP A 183 -11.53 -4.72 3.50
CA ASP A 183 -11.20 -6.05 4.04
C ASP A 183 -10.49 -6.97 3.06
N LYS A 184 -10.33 -6.56 1.80
CA LYS A 184 -9.65 -7.37 0.79
C LYS A 184 -8.15 -7.46 1.09
N ASN A 185 -7.60 -8.68 1.11
CA ASN A 185 -6.17 -8.91 1.33
C ASN A 185 -5.31 -8.33 0.20
N VAL A 186 -4.11 -7.86 0.56
CA VAL A 186 -3.13 -7.25 -0.34
C VAL A 186 -2.01 -8.24 -0.62
N SER A 187 -1.65 -8.38 -1.89
CA SER A 187 -0.51 -9.19 -2.32
C SER A 187 0.81 -8.40 -2.23
N GLY A 188 1.92 -9.14 -2.18
CA GLY A 188 3.25 -8.52 -2.15
C GLY A 188 3.54 -7.66 -3.37
N VAL A 189 3.08 -8.03 -4.57
CA VAL A 189 3.26 -7.23 -5.78
C VAL A 189 2.39 -5.96 -5.76
N GLU A 190 1.13 -6.07 -5.32
CA GLU A 190 0.22 -4.93 -5.21
C GLU A 190 0.80 -3.88 -4.25
N PHE A 191 1.26 -4.32 -3.06
CA PHE A 191 1.90 -3.43 -2.11
C PHE A 191 3.20 -2.81 -2.65
N SER A 192 4.09 -3.62 -3.26
CA SER A 192 5.35 -3.11 -3.86
C SER A 192 5.10 -2.02 -4.90
N ASN A 193 4.04 -2.17 -5.71
CA ASN A 193 3.65 -1.15 -6.69
C ASN A 193 3.17 0.14 -6.01
N SER A 194 2.39 0.01 -4.94
CA SER A 194 1.86 1.16 -4.21
C SER A 194 2.96 1.94 -3.48
N VAL A 195 3.84 1.27 -2.74
CA VAL A 195 4.89 1.95 -1.97
C VAL A 195 5.91 2.69 -2.84
N LYS A 196 6.18 2.22 -4.04
CA LYS A 196 7.08 2.88 -5.02
C LYS A 196 6.53 4.18 -5.59
N LYS A 197 5.24 4.43 -5.46
CA LYS A 197 4.61 5.68 -5.90
C LYS A 197 4.79 6.82 -4.89
N ILE A 198 5.22 6.53 -3.66
CA ILE A 198 5.54 7.56 -2.66
C ILE A 198 6.80 8.29 -3.13
N LYS A 199 6.62 9.56 -3.53
CA LYS A 199 7.66 10.43 -4.07
C LYS A 199 7.58 11.79 -3.40
#